data_03f1d6ea7ca4e79f12740bee899d46ef
#
_entry.id   03f1d6ea7ca4e79f12740bee899d46ef
#
_cell.length_a   1.000
_cell.length_b   1.000
_cell.length_c   1.000
_cell.angle_alpha   90.00
_cell.angle_beta   90.00
_cell.angle_gamma   90.00
#
_symmetry.space_group_name_H-M   'P 1'
#
loop_
_entity.id
_entity.type
_entity.pdbx_description
1 polymer ?
#
loop_
_entity_poly.entity_id
_entity_poly.type
_entity_poly.pdbx_seq_one_letter_code
_entity_poly.pdbx_strand_id
1 'polypeptide(L)'
;MTHGWPLGRAMLALVAIMIVLGTGVAWGSVRSFEGGIFHFATAVLGAGGGKDGALDIMLVGMDSRTDAHGDPLPADELAQLHAGDDVATNTDTIILVRIPDNGRSATAISIPRDSYVEAPGFGKTKINGVYGEVKLERMKELVENQGMDPAQAEPMAVEAGRNALIKTVADLTGVTVDHYAEIGLLGFSLITDALGGVEVCLKDAVYEPLSGADFPAGWQRLDGPQALSFVRQRHDLPRGDLDRVVRQQVVMASLAHQVISGRTLSSPATLSRLQSAIQRSVVISSGWDVMDFLKQLQKLAAGNVAFATIPVLAEDGWSDDGMQSVVRLDPAQVKEWVSGLLQDQAAGKIEKVAYSRDQTTTEVINDTDINGLAGAVSERLSAMGFGTGSVGNGDETKVSETQVQAATDDDLGALAVAKELGGLPVVADASIPPGTVRVVLADDYAGPGSGLDGTLPTAAAEVEQQSADGTDTTPPSPVITAGSDDPKCVN
;
A
#
# COMPACT_ATOMS: atom_id res chain seq x y z
N MET A 1 -43.64 47.45 33.03
CA MET A 1 -42.75 46.50 33.73
C MET A 1 -42.62 45.24 32.89
N THR A 2 -41.47 45.02 32.41
CA THR A 2 -41.05 44.13 31.34
C THR A 2 -41.12 42.66 31.72
N HIS A 3 -41.97 41.88 31.07
CA HIS A 3 -42.08 40.41 31.16
C HIS A 3 -41.48 39.74 29.94
N GLY A 4 -40.21 40.03 29.65
CA GLY A 4 -39.49 39.47 28.49
C GLY A 4 -38.46 38.38 28.79
N TRP A 5 -38.45 37.73 29.99
CA TRP A 5 -37.34 36.90 30.39
C TRP A 5 -37.49 35.39 30.56
N PRO A 6 -38.65 34.76 30.42
CA PRO A 6 -38.74 33.32 30.51
C PRO A 6 -38.39 32.60 29.20
N LEU A 7 -38.70 33.16 28.03
CA LEU A 7 -38.43 32.51 26.74
C LEU A 7 -36.95 32.40 26.42
N GLY A 8 -36.15 33.42 26.67
CA GLY A 8 -34.70 33.39 26.45
C GLY A 8 -33.96 32.37 27.37
N ARG A 9 -34.40 32.27 28.62
CA ARG A 9 -33.87 31.26 29.56
C ARG A 9 -34.28 29.83 29.19
N ALA A 10 -35.51 29.61 28.71
CA ALA A 10 -35.97 28.33 28.24
C ALA A 10 -35.21 27.90 26.95
N MET A 11 -34.94 28.86 26.04
CA MET A 11 -34.16 28.59 24.83
C MET A 11 -32.69 28.26 25.15
N LEU A 12 -32.04 28.97 26.08
CA LEU A 12 -30.71 28.67 26.58
C LEU A 12 -30.62 27.32 27.29
N ALA A 13 -31.65 26.98 28.07
CA ALA A 13 -31.71 25.66 28.72
C ALA A 13 -31.89 24.52 27.70
N LEU A 14 -32.71 24.72 26.66
CA LEU A 14 -32.89 23.77 25.55
C LEU A 14 -31.57 23.55 24.77
N VAL A 15 -30.85 24.65 24.45
CA VAL A 15 -29.56 24.58 23.78
C VAL A 15 -28.52 23.85 24.66
N ALA A 16 -28.48 24.17 25.96
CA ALA A 16 -27.59 23.48 26.90
C ALA A 16 -27.90 21.98 27.03
N ILE A 17 -29.19 21.61 27.07
CA ILE A 17 -29.62 20.21 27.10
C ILE A 17 -29.26 19.50 25.78
N MET A 18 -29.44 20.15 24.64
CA MET A 18 -29.01 19.56 23.34
C MET A 18 -27.48 19.39 23.25
N ILE A 19 -26.72 20.34 23.78
CA ILE A 19 -25.25 20.21 23.84
C ILE A 19 -24.86 19.06 24.78
N VAL A 20 -25.47 18.93 25.96
CA VAL A 20 -25.19 17.85 26.94
C VAL A 20 -25.64 16.50 26.39
N LEU A 21 -26.79 16.41 25.73
CA LEU A 21 -27.24 15.18 25.08
C LEU A 21 -26.34 14.84 23.89
N GLY A 22 -25.97 15.82 23.05
CA GLY A 22 -25.08 15.61 21.91
C GLY A 22 -23.67 15.18 22.36
N THR A 23 -23.13 15.82 23.39
CA THR A 23 -21.82 15.42 23.98
C THR A 23 -21.89 14.10 24.72
N GLY A 24 -23.01 13.83 25.41
CA GLY A 24 -23.24 12.53 26.09
C GLY A 24 -23.37 11.37 25.14
N VAL A 25 -24.07 11.56 24.01
CA VAL A 25 -24.18 10.55 22.93
C VAL A 25 -22.83 10.34 22.26
N ALA A 26 -22.11 11.43 21.93
CA ALA A 26 -20.77 11.34 21.36
C ALA A 26 -19.78 10.61 22.29
N TRP A 27 -19.81 10.95 23.60
CA TRP A 27 -18.97 10.30 24.60
C TRP A 27 -19.35 8.84 24.88
N GLY A 28 -20.64 8.53 24.88
CA GLY A 28 -21.16 7.16 24.97
C GLY A 28 -20.76 6.32 23.76
N SER A 29 -20.79 6.90 22.56
CA SER A 29 -20.35 6.24 21.32
C SER A 29 -18.85 5.94 21.32
N VAL A 30 -18.01 6.88 21.79
CA VAL A 30 -16.56 6.68 21.92
C VAL A 30 -16.23 5.56 22.92
N ARG A 31 -16.86 5.57 24.10
CA ARG A 31 -16.66 4.49 25.08
C ARG A 31 -17.16 3.12 24.61
N SER A 32 -18.27 3.10 23.88
CA SER A 32 -18.79 1.87 23.27
C SER A 32 -17.87 1.36 22.15
N PHE A 33 -17.19 2.27 21.44
CA PHE A 33 -16.21 1.91 20.42
C PHE A 33 -14.99 1.22 21.04
N GLU A 34 -14.38 1.83 22.08
CA GLU A 34 -13.18 1.29 22.71
C GLU A 34 -13.47 -0.01 23.51
N GLY A 35 -14.62 -0.08 24.18
CA GLY A 35 -14.97 -1.21 25.05
C GLY A 35 -15.26 -2.53 24.33
N GLY A 36 -15.39 -2.53 23.01
CA GLY A 36 -15.68 -3.72 22.22
C GLY A 36 -14.49 -4.24 21.39
N ILE A 37 -13.37 -3.53 21.35
CA ILE A 37 -12.17 -3.97 20.61
C ILE A 37 -11.37 -4.92 21.48
N PHE A 38 -10.86 -6.00 20.89
CA PHE A 38 -9.99 -6.94 21.59
C PHE A 38 -8.57 -6.35 21.75
N HIS A 39 -8.13 -6.22 23.02
CA HIS A 39 -6.82 -5.66 23.37
C HIS A 39 -5.92 -6.75 23.96
N PHE A 40 -4.65 -6.77 23.55
CA PHE A 40 -3.64 -7.58 24.21
C PHE A 40 -2.56 -6.69 24.83
N ALA A 41 -2.03 -7.09 25.98
CA ALA A 41 -0.93 -6.41 26.64
C ALA A 41 0.38 -7.11 26.29
N THR A 42 1.43 -6.35 26.03
CA THR A 42 2.78 -6.86 25.83
C THR A 42 3.82 -5.85 26.31
N ALA A 43 4.93 -6.36 26.81
CA ALA A 43 6.08 -5.56 27.25
C ALA A 43 7.08 -5.26 26.12
N VAL A 44 6.86 -5.81 24.91
CA VAL A 44 7.79 -5.67 23.79
C VAL A 44 7.59 -4.37 23.02
N LEU A 45 6.42 -3.76 23.14
CA LEU A 45 6.12 -2.47 22.51
C LEU A 45 6.78 -1.31 23.26
N GLY A 46 7.18 -0.30 22.52
CA GLY A 46 7.59 0.99 23.07
C GLY A 46 6.43 1.66 23.81
N ALA A 47 6.74 2.55 24.73
CA ALA A 47 5.75 3.21 25.59
C ALA A 47 4.95 4.33 24.88
N GLY A 48 4.76 4.26 23.56
CA GLY A 48 3.90 5.20 22.81
C GLY A 48 4.40 6.66 22.81
N GLY A 49 5.69 6.86 22.81
CA GLY A 49 6.28 8.20 22.72
C GLY A 49 7.61 8.08 21.98
N GLY A 50 7.56 8.17 20.66
CA GLY A 50 8.69 8.00 19.76
C GLY A 50 9.98 8.61 20.27
N LYS A 51 10.84 7.82 20.88
CA LYS A 51 12.19 8.24 21.27
C LYS A 51 13.07 8.53 20.05
N ASP A 52 12.63 8.11 18.88
CA ASP A 52 13.32 8.26 17.60
C ASP A 52 12.68 9.32 16.68
N GLY A 53 11.69 10.08 17.17
CA GLY A 53 11.06 11.18 16.45
C GLY A 53 9.88 10.78 15.56
N ALA A 54 9.35 9.56 15.75
CA ALA A 54 8.17 9.08 15.03
C ALA A 54 7.28 8.19 15.91
N LEU A 55 6.03 8.04 15.51
CA LEU A 55 5.10 7.02 15.98
C LEU A 55 5.14 5.84 14.97
N ASP A 56 5.48 4.66 15.45
CA ASP A 56 5.64 3.46 14.66
C ASP A 56 4.55 2.42 14.97
N ILE A 57 3.72 2.15 13.96
CA ILE A 57 2.57 1.25 14.06
C ILE A 57 2.79 0.05 13.16
N MET A 58 2.78 -1.14 13.73
CA MET A 58 2.88 -2.38 12.98
C MET A 58 1.48 -2.91 12.66
N LEU A 59 1.16 -3.02 11.38
CA LEU A 59 -0.09 -3.61 10.87
C LEU A 59 0.22 -4.99 10.30
N VAL A 60 -0.53 -6.00 10.74
CA VAL A 60 -0.33 -7.39 10.33
C VAL A 60 -1.62 -7.97 9.77
N GLY A 61 -1.55 -8.47 8.55
CA GLY A 61 -2.60 -9.25 7.92
C GLY A 61 -2.37 -10.74 8.15
N MET A 62 -3.30 -11.38 8.86
CA MET A 62 -3.26 -12.79 9.20
C MET A 62 -4.10 -13.62 8.22
N ASP A 63 -3.56 -14.73 7.74
CA ASP A 63 -4.35 -15.74 7.03
C ASP A 63 -5.13 -16.62 8.05
N SER A 64 -5.91 -15.96 8.91
CA SER A 64 -6.69 -16.59 9.99
C SER A 64 -8.13 -16.81 9.56
N ARG A 65 -8.68 -18.00 9.91
CA ARG A 65 -10.09 -18.38 9.76
C ARG A 65 -10.86 -18.25 11.08
N THR A 66 -10.39 -17.34 11.94
CA THR A 66 -11.03 -17.02 13.20
C THR A 66 -11.40 -15.54 13.25
N ASP A 67 -12.33 -15.20 14.13
CA ASP A 67 -12.58 -13.81 14.48
C ASP A 67 -11.50 -13.24 15.45
N ALA A 68 -11.70 -12.01 15.93
CA ALA A 68 -10.76 -11.35 16.87
C ALA A 68 -10.69 -12.06 18.25
N HIS A 69 -11.68 -12.88 18.60
CA HIS A 69 -11.72 -13.64 19.85
C HIS A 69 -11.08 -15.03 19.72
N GLY A 70 -10.72 -15.45 18.50
CA GLY A 70 -10.18 -16.76 18.19
C GLY A 70 -11.26 -17.81 17.87
N ASP A 71 -12.53 -17.40 17.78
CA ASP A 71 -13.62 -18.30 17.44
C ASP A 71 -13.61 -18.61 15.93
N PRO A 72 -13.77 -19.89 15.52
CA PRO A 72 -13.77 -20.30 14.12
C PRO A 72 -14.88 -19.60 13.31
N LEU A 73 -14.58 -19.18 12.09
CA LEU A 73 -15.57 -18.61 11.18
C LEU A 73 -16.55 -19.67 10.66
N PRO A 74 -17.84 -19.35 10.51
CA PRO A 74 -18.82 -20.22 9.88
C PRO A 74 -18.43 -20.60 8.43
N ALA A 75 -18.86 -21.77 7.98
CA ALA A 75 -18.51 -22.30 6.66
C ALA A 75 -19.00 -21.43 5.49
N ASP A 76 -20.12 -20.74 5.64
CA ASP A 76 -20.67 -19.81 4.67
C ASP A 76 -19.83 -18.53 4.55
N GLU A 77 -19.29 -18.01 5.65
CA GLU A 77 -18.34 -16.89 5.64
C GLU A 77 -17.01 -17.31 4.99
N LEU A 78 -16.47 -18.50 5.33
CA LEU A 78 -15.26 -19.04 4.70
C LEU A 78 -15.42 -19.20 3.18
N ALA A 79 -16.59 -19.69 2.74
CA ALA A 79 -16.89 -19.82 1.33
C ALA A 79 -16.93 -18.46 0.60
N GLN A 80 -17.50 -17.41 1.20
CA GLN A 80 -17.51 -16.05 0.65
C GLN A 80 -16.12 -15.45 0.56
N LEU A 81 -15.23 -15.79 1.49
CA LEU A 81 -13.84 -15.32 1.51
C LEU A 81 -12.90 -16.14 0.61
N HIS A 82 -13.42 -17.14 -0.12
CA HIS A 82 -12.62 -18.12 -0.85
C HIS A 82 -11.47 -18.68 0.01
N ALA A 83 -11.73 -18.88 1.31
CA ALA A 83 -10.79 -19.42 2.27
C ALA A 83 -11.07 -20.90 2.50
N GLY A 84 -10.06 -21.75 2.27
CA GLY A 84 -10.14 -23.18 2.57
C GLY A 84 -10.13 -23.45 4.07
N ASP A 85 -10.21 -24.73 4.45
CA ASP A 85 -10.25 -25.21 5.84
C ASP A 85 -8.86 -25.24 6.52
N ASP A 86 -7.80 -24.77 5.86
CA ASP A 86 -6.44 -24.80 6.38
C ASP A 86 -6.30 -23.94 7.65
N VAL A 87 -5.74 -24.53 8.69
CA VAL A 87 -5.43 -23.85 9.96
C VAL A 87 -4.07 -23.14 9.86
N ALA A 88 -3.90 -22.29 8.85
CA ALA A 88 -2.68 -21.51 8.71
C ALA A 88 -2.69 -20.29 9.64
N THR A 89 -1.56 -20.01 10.28
CA THR A 89 -1.32 -18.84 11.13
C THR A 89 -0.20 -17.96 10.55
N ASN A 90 -0.13 -17.89 9.22
CA ASN A 90 0.88 -17.09 8.53
C ASN A 90 0.49 -15.62 8.51
N THR A 91 1.50 -14.76 8.61
CA THR A 91 1.35 -13.31 8.48
C THR A 91 1.72 -12.90 7.05
N ASP A 92 0.71 -12.88 6.17
CA ASP A 92 0.91 -12.66 4.73
C ASP A 92 1.08 -11.18 4.35
N THR A 93 0.77 -10.28 5.26
CA THR A 93 0.96 -8.84 5.09
C THR A 93 1.59 -8.27 6.35
N ILE A 94 2.74 -7.61 6.21
CA ILE A 94 3.45 -6.95 7.30
C ILE A 94 3.79 -5.54 6.85
N ILE A 95 3.19 -4.54 7.50
CA ILE A 95 3.36 -3.13 7.18
C ILE A 95 3.76 -2.37 8.45
N LEU A 96 4.86 -1.64 8.39
CA LEU A 96 5.26 -0.69 9.43
C LEU A 96 4.87 0.71 8.98
N VAL A 97 3.91 1.34 9.67
CA VAL A 97 3.49 2.72 9.41
C VAL A 97 4.27 3.64 10.30
N ARG A 98 5.06 4.51 9.69
CA ARG A 98 5.91 5.46 10.36
C ARG A 98 5.37 6.87 10.20
N ILE A 99 5.03 7.54 11.32
CA ILE A 99 4.44 8.87 11.36
C ILE A 99 5.38 9.78 12.16
N PRO A 100 6.12 10.71 11.54
CA PRO A 100 6.96 11.66 12.27
C PRO A 100 6.16 12.47 13.31
N ASP A 101 6.81 12.91 14.39
CA ASP A 101 6.18 13.66 15.48
C ASP A 101 5.45 14.94 15.02
N ASN A 102 5.86 15.50 13.88
CA ASN A 102 5.17 16.65 13.29
C ASN A 102 3.77 16.30 12.74
N GLY A 103 3.43 15.02 12.57
CA GLY A 103 2.14 14.51 12.12
C GLY A 103 1.70 14.95 10.72
N ARG A 104 2.62 15.40 9.84
CA ARG A 104 2.29 15.97 8.53
C ARG A 104 2.38 14.96 7.39
N SER A 105 3.05 13.84 7.60
CA SER A 105 3.24 12.77 6.63
C SER A 105 3.19 11.41 7.32
N ALA A 106 3.02 10.36 6.54
CA ALA A 106 3.16 8.98 6.99
C ALA A 106 3.81 8.15 5.87
N THR A 107 4.65 7.20 6.24
CA THR A 107 5.17 6.20 5.30
C THR A 107 4.74 4.82 5.77
N ALA A 108 4.01 4.10 4.92
CA ALA A 108 3.65 2.70 5.11
C ALA A 108 4.72 1.84 4.42
N ILE A 109 5.53 1.16 5.22
CA ILE A 109 6.66 0.36 4.79
C ILE A 109 6.24 -1.09 4.73
N SER A 110 6.13 -1.66 3.54
CA SER A 110 5.81 -3.09 3.33
C SER A 110 7.06 -3.94 3.50
N ILE A 111 6.93 -5.03 4.24
CA ILE A 111 7.96 -6.06 4.40
C ILE A 111 7.47 -7.30 3.65
N PRO A 112 8.15 -7.76 2.58
CA PRO A 112 7.74 -8.94 1.83
C PRO A 112 7.67 -10.16 2.75
N ARG A 113 6.61 -10.94 2.67
CA ARG A 113 6.34 -12.07 3.57
C ARG A 113 7.39 -13.18 3.52
N ASP A 114 8.03 -13.34 2.35
CA ASP A 114 9.08 -14.35 2.14
C ASP A 114 10.49 -13.84 2.51
N SER A 115 10.57 -12.65 3.17
CA SER A 115 11.84 -12.10 3.69
C SER A 115 12.53 -13.07 4.65
N TYR A 116 13.79 -13.40 4.36
CA TYR A 116 14.59 -14.33 5.17
C TYR A 116 15.27 -13.57 6.30
N VAL A 117 14.79 -13.78 7.52
CA VAL A 117 15.14 -13.00 8.71
C VAL A 117 15.59 -13.89 9.86
N GLU A 118 16.32 -13.30 10.80
CA GLU A 118 16.63 -13.93 12.09
C GLU A 118 15.45 -13.72 13.05
N ALA A 119 14.76 -14.80 13.43
CA ALA A 119 13.69 -14.75 14.42
C ALA A 119 14.25 -15.01 15.84
N PRO A 120 14.00 -14.12 16.82
CA PRO A 120 14.58 -14.26 18.17
C PRO A 120 14.24 -15.59 18.84
N GLY A 121 15.28 -16.35 19.18
CA GLY A 121 15.15 -17.65 19.83
C GLY A 121 14.74 -18.82 18.92
N PHE A 122 14.50 -18.56 17.63
CA PHE A 122 14.06 -19.57 16.67
C PHE A 122 15.10 -19.82 15.55
N GLY A 123 15.89 -18.79 15.20
CA GLY A 123 16.84 -18.81 14.10
C GLY A 123 16.28 -18.20 12.82
N LYS A 124 16.91 -18.52 11.67
CA LYS A 124 16.52 -17.92 10.40
C LYS A 124 15.35 -18.63 9.75
N THR A 125 14.33 -17.87 9.40
CA THR A 125 13.11 -18.34 8.71
C THR A 125 12.50 -17.24 7.85
N LYS A 126 11.46 -17.56 7.09
CA LYS A 126 10.63 -16.54 6.42
C LYS A 126 9.85 -15.75 7.47
N ILE A 127 9.78 -14.43 7.31
CA ILE A 127 9.14 -13.56 8.30
C ILE A 127 7.67 -13.90 8.52
N ASN A 128 6.95 -14.36 7.48
CA ASN A 128 5.55 -14.76 7.60
C ASN A 128 5.31 -15.99 8.49
N GLY A 129 6.32 -16.85 8.65
CA GLY A 129 6.27 -18.02 9.51
C GLY A 129 6.55 -17.72 10.99
N VAL A 130 7.25 -16.63 11.29
CA VAL A 130 7.75 -16.32 12.65
C VAL A 130 6.65 -16.40 13.72
N TYR A 131 5.50 -15.78 13.46
CA TYR A 131 4.37 -15.82 14.40
C TYR A 131 3.90 -17.26 14.65
N GLY A 132 3.59 -17.98 13.57
CA GLY A 132 3.01 -19.32 13.66
C GLY A 132 3.97 -20.36 14.25
N GLU A 133 5.23 -20.32 13.85
CA GLU A 133 6.27 -21.25 14.29
C GLU A 133 6.58 -21.07 15.78
N VAL A 134 6.77 -19.82 16.24
CA VAL A 134 7.01 -19.52 17.67
C VAL A 134 5.78 -19.84 18.53
N LYS A 135 4.57 -19.53 18.03
CA LYS A 135 3.31 -19.93 18.70
C LYS A 135 3.23 -21.44 18.88
N LEU A 136 3.51 -22.20 17.81
CA LEU A 136 3.45 -23.66 17.85
C LEU A 136 4.48 -24.26 18.82
N GLU A 137 5.72 -23.77 18.80
CA GLU A 137 6.78 -24.21 19.71
C GLU A 137 6.41 -23.91 21.16
N ARG A 138 5.90 -22.70 21.43
CA ARG A 138 5.47 -22.33 22.78
C ARG A 138 4.27 -23.14 23.26
N MET A 139 3.31 -23.41 22.37
CA MET A 139 2.17 -24.28 22.66
C MET A 139 2.62 -25.68 23.06
N LYS A 140 3.55 -26.26 22.28
CA LYS A 140 4.14 -27.56 22.56
C LYS A 140 4.85 -27.59 23.92
N GLU A 141 5.66 -26.58 24.21
CA GLU A 141 6.35 -26.45 25.50
C GLU A 141 5.37 -26.42 26.67
N LEU A 142 4.30 -25.60 26.59
CA LEU A 142 3.33 -25.44 27.65
C LEU A 142 2.49 -26.72 27.88
N VAL A 143 2.04 -27.36 26.80
CA VAL A 143 1.15 -28.52 26.89
C VAL A 143 1.95 -29.80 27.17
N GLU A 144 3.00 -30.09 26.37
CA GLU A 144 3.71 -31.37 26.44
C GLU A 144 4.71 -31.40 27.61
N ASN A 145 5.45 -30.31 27.86
CA ASN A 145 6.51 -30.29 28.87
C ASN A 145 6.03 -29.82 30.24
N GLN A 146 5.05 -28.89 30.27
CA GLN A 146 4.54 -28.32 31.54
C GLN A 146 3.17 -28.89 31.94
N GLY A 147 2.52 -29.69 31.06
CA GLY A 147 1.22 -30.30 31.34
C GLY A 147 0.05 -29.31 31.44
N MET A 148 0.19 -28.13 30.81
CA MET A 148 -0.86 -27.12 30.84
C MET A 148 -2.06 -27.54 29.97
N ASP A 149 -3.26 -27.15 30.37
CA ASP A 149 -4.46 -27.32 29.55
C ASP A 149 -4.32 -26.52 28.24
N PRO A 150 -4.62 -27.09 27.06
CA PRO A 150 -4.50 -26.41 25.78
C PRO A 150 -5.22 -25.06 25.69
N ALA A 151 -6.42 -24.95 26.29
CA ALA A 151 -7.17 -23.71 26.29
C ALA A 151 -6.53 -22.60 27.15
N GLN A 152 -5.75 -22.99 28.18
CA GLN A 152 -4.97 -22.05 29.00
C GLN A 152 -3.61 -21.71 28.33
N ALA A 153 -3.03 -22.64 27.58
CA ALA A 153 -1.78 -22.45 26.87
C ALA A 153 -1.91 -21.55 25.64
N GLU A 154 -3.05 -21.61 24.95
CA GLU A 154 -3.30 -20.89 23.68
C GLU A 154 -3.06 -19.37 23.78
N PRO A 155 -3.61 -18.61 24.76
CA PRO A 155 -3.33 -17.17 24.85
C PRO A 155 -1.85 -16.85 25.05
N MET A 156 -1.12 -17.68 25.82
CA MET A 156 0.30 -17.49 26.07
C MET A 156 1.16 -17.81 24.84
N ALA A 157 0.75 -18.80 24.05
CA ALA A 157 1.41 -19.15 22.80
C ALA A 157 1.19 -18.07 21.73
N VAL A 158 -0.03 -17.55 21.62
CA VAL A 158 -0.38 -16.42 20.75
C VAL A 158 0.43 -15.18 21.09
N GLU A 159 0.56 -14.84 22.38
CA GLU A 159 1.37 -13.71 22.84
C GLU A 159 2.85 -13.92 22.48
N ALA A 160 3.41 -15.12 22.64
CA ALA A 160 4.77 -15.43 22.27
C ALA A 160 5.02 -15.23 20.77
N GLY A 161 4.10 -15.69 19.90
CA GLY A 161 4.16 -15.48 18.45
C GLY A 161 4.12 -14.01 18.06
N ARG A 162 3.20 -13.21 18.63
CA ARG A 162 3.13 -11.77 18.42
C ARG A 162 4.42 -11.06 18.82
N ASN A 163 4.92 -11.37 20.01
CA ASN A 163 6.14 -10.77 20.54
C ASN A 163 7.37 -11.09 19.67
N ALA A 164 7.47 -12.32 19.17
CA ALA A 164 8.55 -12.71 18.28
C ALA A 164 8.48 -11.93 16.97
N LEU A 165 7.31 -11.81 16.35
CA LEU A 165 7.15 -11.07 15.11
C LEU A 165 7.45 -9.57 15.28
N ILE A 166 6.93 -8.93 16.34
CA ILE A 166 7.20 -7.53 16.66
C ILE A 166 8.70 -7.30 16.83
N LYS A 167 9.36 -8.18 17.59
CA LYS A 167 10.80 -8.08 17.80
C LYS A 167 11.59 -8.30 16.52
N THR A 168 11.20 -9.26 15.69
CA THR A 168 11.84 -9.51 14.39
C THR A 168 11.77 -8.28 13.48
N VAL A 169 10.60 -7.63 13.40
CA VAL A 169 10.45 -6.39 12.62
C VAL A 169 11.29 -5.25 13.21
N ALA A 170 11.29 -5.09 14.53
CA ALA A 170 12.11 -4.09 15.21
C ALA A 170 13.62 -4.32 14.96
N ASP A 171 14.09 -5.55 15.08
CA ASP A 171 15.49 -5.92 14.83
C ASP A 171 15.89 -5.75 13.35
N LEU A 172 14.98 -6.00 12.41
CA LEU A 172 15.19 -5.82 10.97
C LEU A 172 15.25 -4.34 10.59
N THR A 173 14.33 -3.54 11.11
CA THR A 173 14.17 -2.14 10.70
C THR A 173 14.96 -1.15 11.55
N GLY A 174 15.37 -1.55 12.75
CA GLY A 174 16.02 -0.68 13.73
C GLY A 174 15.07 0.27 14.46
N VAL A 175 13.75 0.06 14.33
CA VAL A 175 12.70 0.91 14.92
C VAL A 175 12.08 0.24 16.13
N THR A 176 11.64 1.03 17.11
CA THR A 176 10.81 0.52 18.19
C THR A 176 9.34 0.61 17.77
N VAL A 177 8.63 -0.52 17.73
CA VAL A 177 7.20 -0.54 17.44
C VAL A 177 6.42 -0.02 18.63
N ASP A 178 5.61 1.03 18.45
CA ASP A 178 4.80 1.65 19.53
C ASP A 178 3.44 1.00 19.65
N HIS A 179 2.80 0.69 18.51
CA HIS A 179 1.49 0.06 18.45
C HIS A 179 1.46 -1.09 17.46
N TYR A 180 0.55 -2.02 17.70
CA TYR A 180 0.35 -3.19 16.88
C TYR A 180 -1.15 -3.38 16.60
N ALA A 181 -1.48 -3.73 15.37
CA ALA A 181 -2.81 -4.19 14.98
C ALA A 181 -2.72 -5.44 14.10
N GLU A 182 -3.62 -6.37 14.33
CA GLU A 182 -3.74 -7.64 13.63
C GLU A 182 -5.14 -7.76 13.03
N ILE A 183 -5.22 -8.08 11.76
CA ILE A 183 -6.47 -8.15 10.99
C ILE A 183 -6.50 -9.48 10.25
N GLY A 184 -7.52 -10.31 10.52
CA GLY A 184 -7.76 -11.56 9.77
C GLY A 184 -8.46 -11.31 8.43
N LEU A 185 -8.66 -12.39 7.65
CA LEU A 185 -9.33 -12.34 6.34
C LEU A 185 -10.71 -11.69 6.42
N LEU A 186 -11.50 -12.10 7.42
CA LEU A 186 -12.83 -11.54 7.68
C LEU A 186 -12.75 -10.03 7.93
N GLY A 187 -11.77 -9.60 8.72
CA GLY A 187 -11.61 -8.20 9.09
C GLY A 187 -11.33 -7.31 7.90
N PHE A 188 -10.42 -7.74 7.03
CA PHE A 188 -10.14 -7.03 5.80
C PHE A 188 -11.40 -6.86 4.94
N SER A 189 -12.18 -7.93 4.76
CA SER A 189 -13.44 -7.91 4.01
C SER A 189 -14.47 -6.96 4.63
N LEU A 190 -14.75 -7.10 5.93
CA LEU A 190 -15.75 -6.28 6.63
C LEU A 190 -15.39 -4.80 6.68
N ILE A 191 -14.11 -4.45 6.85
CA ILE A 191 -13.65 -3.05 6.85
C ILE A 191 -13.79 -2.45 5.45
N THR A 192 -13.42 -3.21 4.41
CA THR A 192 -13.58 -2.77 3.02
C THR A 192 -15.05 -2.50 2.69
N ASP A 193 -15.96 -3.39 3.07
CA ASP A 193 -17.40 -3.20 2.87
C ASP A 193 -17.96 -2.04 3.69
N ALA A 194 -17.52 -1.88 4.94
CA ALA A 194 -17.94 -0.76 5.78
C ALA A 194 -17.56 0.60 5.16
N LEU A 195 -16.43 0.67 4.48
CA LEU A 195 -15.96 1.86 3.74
C LEU A 195 -16.65 2.02 2.37
N GLY A 196 -17.43 1.05 1.92
CA GLY A 196 -18.17 1.07 0.65
C GLY A 196 -17.41 0.52 -0.54
N GLY A 197 -16.44 -0.37 -0.30
CA GLY A 197 -15.59 -0.98 -1.30
C GLY A 197 -14.32 -0.19 -1.60
N VAL A 198 -13.48 -0.71 -2.47
CA VAL A 198 -12.20 -0.10 -2.86
C VAL A 198 -12.12 0.07 -4.37
N GLU A 199 -11.60 1.20 -4.84
CA GLU A 199 -11.37 1.44 -6.26
C GLU A 199 -9.96 0.99 -6.65
N VAL A 200 -9.87 0.16 -7.69
CA VAL A 200 -8.64 -0.35 -8.26
C VAL A 200 -8.65 -0.26 -9.78
N CYS A 201 -7.47 -0.24 -10.40
CA CYS A 201 -7.31 -0.32 -11.83
C CYS A 201 -6.39 -1.48 -12.19
N LEU A 202 -6.82 -2.38 -13.09
CA LEU A 202 -6.02 -3.47 -13.63
C LEU A 202 -5.57 -3.14 -15.06
N LYS A 203 -4.31 -3.46 -15.39
CA LYS A 203 -3.80 -3.35 -16.76
C LYS A 203 -4.46 -4.39 -17.67
N ASP A 204 -4.54 -5.62 -17.18
CA ASP A 204 -5.07 -6.78 -17.90
C ASP A 204 -6.22 -7.42 -17.11
N ALA A 205 -7.07 -8.17 -17.80
CA ALA A 205 -8.10 -8.98 -17.17
C ALA A 205 -7.43 -10.15 -16.42
N VAL A 206 -8.00 -10.51 -15.28
CA VAL A 206 -7.48 -11.55 -14.38
C VAL A 206 -8.52 -12.63 -14.17
N TYR A 207 -8.12 -13.89 -14.31
CA TYR A 207 -8.91 -15.05 -13.91
C TYR A 207 -8.03 -16.05 -13.16
N GLU A 208 -8.16 -16.06 -11.82
CA GLU A 208 -7.38 -16.95 -10.94
C GLU A 208 -8.30 -17.59 -9.89
N PRO A 209 -8.79 -18.81 -10.15
CA PRO A 209 -9.80 -19.46 -9.30
C PRO A 209 -9.36 -19.76 -7.88
N LEU A 210 -8.04 -19.91 -7.60
CA LEU A 210 -7.54 -20.27 -6.26
C LEU A 210 -7.72 -19.13 -5.25
N SER A 211 -7.59 -17.88 -5.68
CA SER A 211 -7.89 -16.71 -4.86
C SER A 211 -9.34 -16.25 -5.00
N GLY A 212 -10.05 -16.74 -6.01
CA GLY A 212 -11.38 -16.27 -6.40
C GLY A 212 -11.32 -14.98 -7.25
N ALA A 213 -10.15 -14.63 -7.81
CA ALA A 213 -10.01 -13.44 -8.65
C ALA A 213 -10.60 -13.68 -10.05
N ASP A 214 -11.59 -12.85 -10.41
CA ASP A 214 -12.20 -12.79 -11.74
C ASP A 214 -12.55 -11.31 -12.02
N PHE A 215 -11.63 -10.62 -12.67
CA PHE A 215 -11.70 -9.16 -12.82
C PHE A 215 -11.42 -8.75 -14.26
N PRO A 216 -12.23 -7.85 -14.86
CA PRO A 216 -11.90 -7.24 -16.15
C PRO A 216 -10.72 -6.27 -16.01
N ALA A 217 -10.08 -5.95 -17.13
CA ALA A 217 -9.12 -4.85 -17.21
C ALA A 217 -9.81 -3.49 -16.96
N GLY A 218 -9.05 -2.51 -16.48
CA GLY A 218 -9.51 -1.15 -16.26
C GLY A 218 -9.98 -0.88 -14.83
N TRP A 219 -10.70 0.23 -14.69
CA TRP A 219 -11.22 0.72 -13.41
C TRP A 219 -12.41 -0.08 -12.93
N GLN A 220 -12.39 -0.44 -11.66
CA GLN A 220 -13.49 -1.14 -11.02
C GLN A 220 -13.52 -0.88 -9.52
N ARG A 221 -14.69 -1.03 -8.92
CA ARG A 221 -14.88 -0.98 -7.47
C ARG A 221 -15.11 -2.39 -6.98
N LEU A 222 -14.26 -2.83 -6.05
CA LEU A 222 -14.31 -4.14 -5.42
C LEU A 222 -15.01 -4.05 -4.05
N ASP A 223 -15.88 -4.98 -3.73
CA ASP A 223 -16.38 -5.21 -2.37
C ASP A 223 -15.34 -5.95 -1.52
N GLY A 224 -15.65 -6.25 -0.26
CA GLY A 224 -14.72 -6.86 0.67
C GLY A 224 -14.15 -8.20 0.21
N PRO A 225 -14.98 -9.20 -0.16
CA PRO A 225 -14.52 -10.48 -0.69
C PRO A 225 -13.71 -10.34 -1.99
N GLN A 226 -14.14 -9.49 -2.91
CA GLN A 226 -13.43 -9.22 -4.18
C GLN A 226 -12.07 -8.56 -3.91
N ALA A 227 -12.01 -7.57 -3.04
CA ALA A 227 -10.76 -6.93 -2.64
C ALA A 227 -9.80 -7.93 -1.98
N LEU A 228 -10.33 -8.86 -1.18
CA LEU A 228 -9.54 -9.94 -0.59
C LEU A 228 -8.97 -10.87 -1.66
N SER A 229 -9.77 -11.27 -2.65
CA SER A 229 -9.32 -12.08 -3.79
C SER A 229 -8.24 -11.35 -4.58
N PHE A 230 -8.41 -10.05 -4.82
CA PHE A 230 -7.46 -9.20 -5.53
C PHE A 230 -6.08 -9.13 -4.84
N VAL A 231 -6.03 -8.96 -3.52
CA VAL A 231 -4.75 -8.86 -2.77
C VAL A 231 -4.12 -10.22 -2.47
N ARG A 232 -4.85 -11.32 -2.67
CA ARG A 232 -4.36 -12.70 -2.44
C ARG A 232 -3.87 -13.40 -3.70
N GLN A 233 -4.17 -12.92 -4.88
CA GLN A 233 -3.71 -13.52 -6.13
C GLN A 233 -2.20 -13.67 -6.16
N ARG A 234 -1.72 -14.86 -6.57
CA ARG A 234 -0.28 -15.20 -6.64
C ARG A 234 0.16 -15.64 -8.03
N HIS A 235 -0.72 -16.36 -8.73
CA HIS A 235 -0.41 -16.88 -10.05
C HIS A 235 -0.61 -15.81 -11.13
N ASP A 236 0.13 -15.93 -12.21
CA ASP A 236 0.07 -15.03 -13.37
C ASP A 236 0.43 -13.56 -13.06
N LEU A 237 1.22 -13.33 -12.02
CA LEU A 237 1.82 -12.02 -11.74
C LEU A 237 3.26 -12.01 -12.26
N PRO A 238 3.64 -11.05 -13.12
CA PRO A 238 4.97 -11.01 -13.76
C PRO A 238 6.15 -11.05 -12.79
N ARG A 239 6.03 -10.36 -11.63
CA ARG A 239 7.05 -10.35 -10.56
C ARG A 239 6.61 -11.12 -9.31
N GLY A 240 5.65 -12.06 -9.45
CA GLY A 240 5.21 -12.91 -8.35
C GLY A 240 4.76 -12.16 -7.11
N ASP A 241 5.42 -12.42 -5.97
CA ASP A 241 5.05 -11.84 -4.67
C ASP A 241 5.21 -10.32 -4.59
N LEU A 242 6.12 -9.72 -5.32
CA LEU A 242 6.28 -8.26 -5.35
C LEU A 242 5.11 -7.55 -6.02
N ASP A 243 4.54 -8.09 -7.09
CA ASP A 243 3.32 -7.52 -7.69
C ASP A 243 2.13 -7.67 -6.75
N ARG A 244 2.10 -8.74 -5.94
CA ARG A 244 1.11 -8.86 -4.86
C ARG A 244 1.29 -7.76 -3.82
N VAL A 245 2.52 -7.45 -3.39
CA VAL A 245 2.78 -6.32 -2.48
C VAL A 245 2.30 -5.00 -3.09
N VAL A 246 2.52 -4.77 -4.38
CA VAL A 246 2.02 -3.57 -5.08
C VAL A 246 0.48 -3.52 -5.07
N ARG A 247 -0.21 -4.64 -5.31
CA ARG A 247 -1.68 -4.71 -5.19
C ARG A 247 -2.17 -4.39 -3.78
N GLN A 248 -1.52 -4.92 -2.75
CA GLN A 248 -1.82 -4.59 -1.36
C GLN A 248 -1.65 -3.09 -1.09
N GLN A 249 -0.58 -2.49 -1.57
CA GLN A 249 -0.32 -1.06 -1.44
C GLN A 249 -1.38 -0.20 -2.15
N VAL A 250 -1.82 -0.57 -3.36
CA VAL A 250 -2.89 0.13 -4.09
C VAL A 250 -4.21 0.09 -3.31
N VAL A 251 -4.59 -1.09 -2.80
CA VAL A 251 -5.81 -1.22 -1.99
C VAL A 251 -5.70 -0.41 -0.71
N MET A 252 -4.58 -0.48 0.00
CA MET A 252 -4.35 0.30 1.23
C MET A 252 -4.35 1.81 0.96
N ALA A 253 -3.77 2.25 -0.16
CA ALA A 253 -3.78 3.66 -0.57
C ALA A 253 -5.20 4.15 -0.86
N SER A 254 -6.01 3.34 -1.57
CA SER A 254 -7.41 3.66 -1.85
C SER A 254 -8.26 3.70 -0.56
N LEU A 255 -8.09 2.76 0.36
CA LEU A 255 -8.76 2.76 1.67
C LEU A 255 -8.34 3.96 2.52
N ALA A 256 -7.04 4.27 2.58
CA ALA A 256 -6.51 5.43 3.30
C ALA A 256 -7.08 6.73 2.74
N HIS A 257 -7.13 6.87 1.41
CA HIS A 257 -7.73 8.04 0.75
C HIS A 257 -9.21 8.23 1.15
N GLN A 258 -10.00 7.14 1.20
CA GLN A 258 -11.41 7.20 1.60
C GLN A 258 -11.57 7.64 3.06
N VAL A 259 -10.72 7.17 3.97
CA VAL A 259 -10.75 7.58 5.39
C VAL A 259 -10.34 9.04 5.54
N ILE A 260 -9.24 9.46 4.89
CA ILE A 260 -8.67 10.81 5.00
C ILE A 260 -9.58 11.86 4.33
N SER A 261 -10.26 11.53 3.23
CA SER A 261 -11.15 12.46 2.51
C SER A 261 -12.35 12.97 3.34
N GLY A 262 -12.52 12.48 4.56
CA GLY A 262 -13.52 12.93 5.53
C GLY A 262 -14.96 12.51 5.22
N ARG A 263 -15.25 11.95 4.05
CA ARG A 263 -16.61 11.48 3.69
C ARG A 263 -17.07 10.31 4.56
N THR A 264 -16.16 9.41 4.85
CA THR A 264 -16.40 8.22 5.69
C THR A 264 -16.74 8.60 7.12
N LEU A 265 -15.98 9.52 7.71
CA LEU A 265 -16.12 9.92 9.11
C LEU A 265 -17.29 10.89 9.37
N SER A 266 -17.87 11.46 8.33
CA SER A 266 -19.07 12.32 8.41
C SER A 266 -20.38 11.52 8.42
N SER A 267 -20.36 10.23 8.09
CA SER A 267 -21.56 9.37 8.05
C SER A 267 -21.70 8.51 9.31
N PRO A 268 -22.69 8.75 10.18
CA PRO A 268 -22.92 7.93 11.37
C PRO A 268 -23.13 6.44 11.05
N ALA A 269 -23.79 6.14 9.93
CA ALA A 269 -24.04 4.75 9.49
C ALA A 269 -22.73 4.04 9.08
N THR A 270 -21.83 4.75 8.41
CA THR A 270 -20.50 4.22 8.02
C THR A 270 -19.63 3.99 9.26
N LEU A 271 -19.62 4.95 10.21
CA LEU A 271 -18.90 4.80 11.48
C LEU A 271 -19.41 3.58 12.29
N SER A 272 -20.74 3.39 12.36
CA SER A 272 -21.31 2.24 13.07
C SER A 272 -20.93 0.91 12.41
N ARG A 273 -20.94 0.82 11.07
CA ARG A 273 -20.50 -0.39 10.35
C ARG A 273 -19.02 -0.65 10.56
N LEU A 274 -18.19 0.38 10.46
CA LEU A 274 -16.76 0.29 10.69
C LEU A 274 -16.46 -0.14 12.13
N GLN A 275 -17.16 0.41 13.12
CA GLN A 275 -17.07 0.00 14.52
C GLN A 275 -17.36 -1.50 14.67
N SER A 276 -18.47 -1.97 14.12
CA SER A 276 -18.85 -3.40 14.20
C SER A 276 -17.83 -4.31 13.52
N ALA A 277 -17.30 -3.90 12.37
CA ALA A 277 -16.25 -4.61 11.65
C ALA A 277 -14.96 -4.73 12.49
N ILE A 278 -14.48 -3.61 13.06
CA ILE A 278 -13.28 -3.58 13.89
C ILE A 278 -13.46 -4.44 15.16
N GLN A 279 -14.56 -4.29 15.88
CA GLN A 279 -14.82 -5.05 17.11
C GLN A 279 -14.85 -6.56 16.88
N ARG A 280 -15.31 -7.01 15.71
CA ARG A 280 -15.40 -8.41 15.37
C ARG A 280 -14.08 -9.02 14.91
N SER A 281 -13.18 -8.23 14.35
CA SER A 281 -12.11 -8.78 13.50
C SER A 281 -10.75 -8.16 13.63
N VAL A 282 -10.58 -7.18 14.53
CA VAL A 282 -9.29 -6.51 14.74
C VAL A 282 -8.81 -6.72 16.16
N VAL A 283 -7.56 -7.10 16.31
CA VAL A 283 -6.85 -7.19 17.60
C VAL A 283 -5.84 -6.07 17.65
N ILE A 284 -5.83 -5.27 18.73
CA ILE A 284 -4.88 -4.16 18.90
C ILE A 284 -4.10 -4.26 20.21
N SER A 285 -2.94 -3.61 20.22
CA SER A 285 -2.17 -3.49 21.47
C SER A 285 -2.88 -2.62 22.51
N SER A 286 -2.77 -3.00 23.79
CA SER A 286 -3.31 -2.21 24.90
C SER A 286 -2.65 -0.84 24.98
N GLY A 287 -3.43 0.17 25.41
CA GLY A 287 -2.94 1.54 25.56
C GLY A 287 -2.93 2.36 24.27
N TRP A 288 -3.41 1.82 23.16
CA TRP A 288 -3.57 2.56 21.91
C TRP A 288 -4.97 3.21 21.85
N ASP A 289 -5.00 4.55 21.84
CA ASP A 289 -6.19 5.34 21.61
C ASP A 289 -6.46 5.43 20.09
N VAL A 290 -7.32 4.51 19.60
CA VAL A 290 -7.67 4.45 18.17
C VAL A 290 -8.40 5.72 17.71
N MET A 291 -9.17 6.37 18.60
CA MET A 291 -9.87 7.61 18.23
C MET A 291 -8.92 8.79 18.07
N ASP A 292 -7.89 8.89 18.91
CA ASP A 292 -6.86 9.90 18.75
C ASP A 292 -6.00 9.62 17.52
N PHE A 293 -5.72 8.37 17.21
CA PHE A 293 -5.06 7.98 15.97
C PHE A 293 -5.87 8.39 14.72
N LEU A 294 -7.17 8.14 14.71
CA LEU A 294 -8.06 8.56 13.62
C LEU A 294 -8.06 10.10 13.44
N LYS A 295 -8.02 10.87 14.54
CA LYS A 295 -7.89 12.32 14.47
C LYS A 295 -6.52 12.77 13.94
N GLN A 296 -5.45 12.02 14.23
CA GLN A 296 -4.13 12.27 13.64
C GLN A 296 -4.13 12.00 12.14
N LEU A 297 -4.74 10.88 11.70
CA LEU A 297 -4.89 10.57 10.27
C LEU A 297 -5.66 11.66 9.51
N GLN A 298 -6.67 12.28 10.13
CA GLN A 298 -7.40 13.40 9.51
C GLN A 298 -6.52 14.65 9.29
N LYS A 299 -5.46 14.85 10.08
CA LYS A 299 -4.51 15.95 9.90
C LYS A 299 -3.53 15.68 8.76
N LEU A 300 -3.37 14.42 8.37
CA LEU A 300 -2.62 14.04 7.18
C LEU A 300 -3.42 14.49 5.96
N ALA A 301 -2.91 15.47 5.23
CA ALA A 301 -3.50 15.81 3.93
C ALA A 301 -3.43 14.58 3.03
N ALA A 302 -4.51 14.31 2.27
CA ALA A 302 -4.48 13.30 1.22
C ALA A 302 -3.26 13.58 0.32
N GLY A 303 -2.40 12.59 0.17
CA GLY A 303 -1.15 12.73 -0.59
C GLY A 303 0.12 12.85 0.23
N ASN A 304 0.02 12.95 1.57
CA ASN A 304 1.18 12.86 2.45
C ASN A 304 1.34 11.47 3.07
N VAL A 305 0.65 10.46 2.54
CA VAL A 305 0.83 9.05 2.89
C VAL A 305 1.48 8.34 1.71
N ALA A 306 2.71 7.89 1.89
CA ALA A 306 3.48 7.14 0.90
C ALA A 306 3.52 5.66 1.28
N PHE A 307 3.48 4.78 0.28
CA PHE A 307 3.66 3.34 0.43
C PHE A 307 4.95 2.94 -0.27
N ALA A 308 5.82 2.25 0.44
CA ALA A 308 7.11 1.80 -0.06
C ALA A 308 7.41 0.38 0.43
N THR A 309 8.27 -0.34 -0.26
CA THR A 309 8.76 -1.65 0.14
C THR A 309 10.20 -1.51 0.61
N ILE A 310 10.61 -2.26 1.66
CA ILE A 310 12.01 -2.29 2.09
C ILE A 310 12.93 -2.71 0.94
N PRO A 311 14.20 -2.25 0.90
CA PRO A 311 15.15 -2.71 -0.10
C PRO A 311 15.41 -4.22 0.02
N VAL A 312 15.43 -4.91 -1.11
CA VAL A 312 15.70 -6.35 -1.22
C VAL A 312 16.98 -6.58 -2.03
N LEU A 313 17.74 -7.62 -1.68
CA LEU A 313 18.94 -8.02 -2.42
C LEU A 313 18.62 -8.95 -3.59
N ALA A 314 17.69 -9.88 -3.37
CA ALA A 314 17.20 -10.81 -4.39
C ALA A 314 15.78 -11.27 -4.03
N GLU A 315 14.92 -11.37 -5.04
CA GLU A 315 13.51 -11.75 -4.90
C GLU A 315 13.34 -13.26 -4.87
N ASP A 316 14.22 -14.01 -5.55
CA ASP A 316 14.21 -15.45 -5.77
C ASP A 316 15.44 -16.16 -5.18
N GLY A 317 15.94 -15.65 -4.07
CA GLY A 317 17.03 -16.26 -3.32
C GLY A 317 16.64 -17.60 -2.69
N TRP A 318 17.63 -18.28 -2.11
CA TRP A 318 17.43 -19.52 -1.36
C TRP A 318 17.80 -19.34 0.10
N SER A 319 17.11 -20.08 0.99
CA SER A 319 17.48 -20.22 2.39
C SER A 319 18.91 -20.78 2.54
N ASP A 320 19.53 -20.59 3.71
CA ASP A 320 20.92 -21.02 3.93
C ASP A 320 21.11 -22.55 3.78
N ASP A 321 20.04 -23.34 3.97
CA ASP A 321 20.00 -24.79 3.74
C ASP A 321 19.62 -25.18 2.29
N GLY A 322 19.29 -24.21 1.44
CA GLY A 322 18.91 -24.43 0.03
C GLY A 322 17.54 -25.08 -0.17
N MET A 323 16.70 -25.18 0.86
CA MET A 323 15.42 -25.89 0.76
C MET A 323 14.21 -24.99 0.46
N GLN A 324 14.31 -23.70 0.69
CA GLN A 324 13.20 -22.76 0.51
C GLN A 324 13.60 -21.59 -0.38
N SER A 325 12.73 -21.22 -1.33
CA SER A 325 12.82 -19.94 -2.02
C SER A 325 12.48 -18.82 -1.04
N VAL A 326 13.31 -17.78 -0.96
CA VAL A 326 13.20 -16.68 0.00
C VAL A 326 13.57 -15.34 -0.64
N VAL A 327 13.04 -14.27 -0.11
CA VAL A 327 13.51 -12.91 -0.41
C VAL A 327 14.74 -12.60 0.47
N ARG A 328 15.89 -12.37 -0.16
CA ARG A 328 17.14 -12.06 0.55
C ARG A 328 17.23 -10.57 0.87
N LEU A 329 17.63 -10.26 2.09
CA LEU A 329 17.76 -8.92 2.61
C LEU A 329 19.15 -8.66 3.17
N ASP A 330 19.56 -7.38 3.16
CA ASP A 330 20.64 -6.88 4.01
C ASP A 330 20.02 -6.05 5.16
N PRO A 331 20.04 -6.56 6.40
CA PRO A 331 19.47 -5.84 7.55
C PRO A 331 20.13 -4.49 7.81
N ALA A 332 21.41 -4.30 7.44
CA ALA A 332 22.08 -3.02 7.59
C ALA A 332 21.54 -1.99 6.61
N GLN A 333 21.36 -2.39 5.34
CA GLN A 333 20.77 -1.55 4.31
C GLN A 333 19.30 -1.20 4.64
N VAL A 334 18.52 -2.16 5.14
CA VAL A 334 17.13 -1.90 5.57
C VAL A 334 17.09 -0.85 6.69
N LYS A 335 17.94 -0.97 7.72
CA LYS A 335 18.00 -0.01 8.82
C LYS A 335 18.41 1.39 8.35
N GLU A 336 19.42 1.47 7.50
CA GLU A 336 19.87 2.74 6.94
C GLU A 336 18.74 3.41 6.13
N TRP A 337 18.08 2.66 5.26
CA TRP A 337 16.97 3.16 4.47
C TRP A 337 15.79 3.63 5.35
N VAL A 338 15.36 2.84 6.36
CA VAL A 338 14.27 3.23 7.27
C VAL A 338 14.63 4.49 8.07
N SER A 339 15.86 4.60 8.56
CA SER A 339 16.32 5.79 9.27
C SER A 339 16.38 7.04 8.38
N GLY A 340 16.75 6.85 7.10
CA GLY A 340 16.77 7.91 6.08
C GLY A 340 15.40 8.52 5.82
N LEU A 341 14.32 7.74 5.89
CA LEU A 341 12.96 8.23 5.67
C LEU A 341 12.57 9.40 6.59
N LEU A 342 13.02 9.41 7.85
CA LEU A 342 12.77 10.53 8.77
C LEU A 342 13.58 11.77 8.41
N GLN A 343 14.81 11.60 7.97
CA GLN A 343 15.69 12.70 7.58
C GLN A 343 15.19 13.38 6.30
N ASP A 344 14.75 12.60 5.33
CA ASP A 344 14.17 13.08 4.09
C ASP A 344 12.84 13.79 4.32
N GLN A 345 12.01 13.30 5.25
CA GLN A 345 10.78 13.96 5.68
C GLN A 345 11.05 15.25 6.48
N ALA A 346 12.01 15.24 7.39
CA ALA A 346 12.38 16.41 8.17
C ALA A 346 13.06 17.50 7.33
N ALA A 347 13.79 17.10 6.30
CA ALA A 347 14.45 18.00 5.34
C ALA A 347 13.48 18.56 4.27
N GLY A 348 12.20 18.13 4.29
CA GLY A 348 11.25 18.47 3.21
C GLY A 348 11.62 17.84 1.87
N LYS A 349 12.54 16.85 1.87
CA LYS A 349 13.05 16.17 0.67
C LYS A 349 12.16 15.05 0.17
N ILE A 350 11.15 14.61 0.96
CA ILE A 350 9.92 14.08 0.40
C ILE A 350 9.04 15.31 0.08
N GLU A 351 9.59 16.27 -0.63
CA GLU A 351 8.78 17.04 -1.53
C GLU A 351 8.08 16.00 -2.41
N LYS A 352 6.73 15.99 -2.37
CA LYS A 352 6.05 15.86 -3.62
C LYS A 352 6.78 16.81 -4.56
N VAL A 353 7.65 16.29 -5.38
CA VAL A 353 7.80 16.87 -6.69
C VAL A 353 6.42 16.60 -7.29
N ALA A 354 5.50 17.54 -7.04
CA ALA A 354 4.28 17.65 -7.78
C ALA A 354 4.79 17.92 -9.20
N TYR A 355 5.12 16.82 -9.90
CA TYR A 355 5.46 16.90 -11.29
C TYR A 355 4.27 17.52 -11.98
N SER A 356 4.46 18.72 -12.47
CA SER A 356 3.48 19.39 -13.30
C SER A 356 3.98 19.29 -14.73
N ARG A 357 3.14 18.84 -15.65
CA ARG A 357 3.49 18.62 -17.07
C ARG A 357 4.08 19.85 -17.74
N ASP A 358 3.68 21.04 -17.31
CA ASP A 358 4.21 22.34 -17.76
C ASP A 358 5.69 22.58 -17.38
N GLN A 359 6.24 21.81 -16.44
CA GLN A 359 7.65 21.86 -16.07
C GLN A 359 8.55 21.04 -17.02
N THR A 360 7.96 20.23 -17.91
CA THR A 360 8.69 19.43 -18.89
C THR A 360 8.54 20.04 -20.28
N THR A 361 9.65 20.45 -20.86
CA THR A 361 9.72 20.86 -22.27
C THR A 361 9.95 19.63 -23.14
N THR A 362 9.07 19.39 -24.11
CA THR A 362 9.16 18.23 -25.02
C THR A 362 9.74 18.61 -26.37
N GLU A 363 10.87 18.05 -26.72
CA GLU A 363 11.43 18.05 -28.08
C GLU A 363 10.95 16.81 -28.81
N VAL A 364 10.57 16.91 -30.09
CA VAL A 364 10.11 15.75 -30.87
C VAL A 364 10.91 15.67 -32.18
N ILE A 365 11.59 14.54 -32.35
CA ILE A 365 12.40 14.22 -33.51
C ILE A 365 11.75 13.10 -34.30
N ASN A 366 11.62 13.30 -35.60
CA ASN A 366 11.07 12.30 -36.53
C ASN A 366 12.19 11.63 -37.32
N ASP A 367 12.47 10.37 -37.03
CA ASP A 367 13.38 9.51 -37.76
C ASP A 367 12.69 8.61 -38.80
N THR A 368 11.39 8.84 -39.03
CA THR A 368 10.58 8.11 -40.01
C THR A 368 10.46 8.88 -41.33
N ASP A 369 9.96 8.21 -42.36
CA ASP A 369 9.62 8.84 -43.65
C ASP A 369 8.22 9.51 -43.65
N ILE A 370 7.50 9.54 -42.51
CA ILE A 370 6.15 10.10 -42.38
C ILE A 370 6.24 11.63 -42.16
N ASN A 371 5.88 12.38 -43.19
CA ASN A 371 5.91 13.83 -43.10
C ASN A 371 4.89 14.38 -42.10
N GLY A 372 5.35 15.27 -41.20
CA GLY A 372 4.49 15.94 -40.22
C GLY A 372 4.27 15.16 -38.90
N LEU A 373 4.79 13.95 -38.77
CA LEU A 373 4.59 13.10 -37.59
C LEU A 373 5.07 13.77 -36.30
N ALA A 374 6.29 14.35 -36.28
CA ALA A 374 6.79 15.04 -35.09
C ALA A 374 5.92 16.24 -34.70
N GLY A 375 5.38 16.97 -35.66
CA GLY A 375 4.44 18.07 -35.40
C GLY A 375 3.15 17.59 -34.75
N ALA A 376 2.54 16.52 -35.27
CA ALA A 376 1.31 15.96 -34.73
C ALA A 376 1.48 15.43 -33.28
N VAL A 377 2.62 14.75 -33.02
CA VAL A 377 2.95 14.28 -31.66
C VAL A 377 3.23 15.45 -30.72
N SER A 378 3.95 16.49 -31.15
CA SER A 378 4.21 17.70 -30.35
C SER A 378 2.91 18.44 -30.00
N GLU A 379 2.00 18.61 -30.96
CA GLU A 379 0.68 19.21 -30.72
C GLU A 379 -0.12 18.39 -29.70
N ARG A 380 -0.05 17.07 -29.79
CA ARG A 380 -0.74 16.19 -28.87
C ARG A 380 -0.19 16.30 -27.44
N LEU A 381 1.13 16.33 -27.27
CA LEU A 381 1.79 16.53 -25.97
C LEU A 381 1.45 17.91 -25.38
N SER A 382 1.47 18.96 -26.21
CA SER A 382 1.05 20.30 -25.80
C SER A 382 -0.41 20.36 -25.33
N ALA A 383 -1.32 19.66 -26.03
CA ALA A 383 -2.73 19.55 -25.63
C ALA A 383 -2.92 18.80 -24.29
N MET A 384 -1.95 17.95 -23.90
CA MET A 384 -1.90 17.25 -22.62
C MET A 384 -1.21 18.06 -21.51
N GLY A 385 -0.77 19.30 -21.80
CA GLY A 385 -0.20 20.24 -20.84
C GLY A 385 1.32 20.20 -20.70
N PHE A 386 2.05 19.50 -21.58
CA PHE A 386 3.51 19.56 -21.62
C PHE A 386 4.00 20.85 -22.33
N GLY A 387 5.15 21.36 -21.90
CA GLY A 387 5.83 22.46 -22.56
C GLY A 387 6.31 22.07 -23.96
N THR A 388 6.17 22.98 -24.92
CA THR A 388 6.58 22.76 -26.32
C THR A 388 8.03 23.18 -26.53
N GLY A 389 8.88 22.25 -26.99
CA GLY A 389 10.25 22.46 -27.39
C GLY A 389 10.44 22.42 -28.92
N SER A 390 11.62 22.02 -29.36
CA SER A 390 11.97 21.92 -30.78
C SER A 390 11.24 20.72 -31.44
N VAL A 391 10.85 20.91 -32.70
CA VAL A 391 10.28 19.88 -33.56
C VAL A 391 11.13 19.78 -34.82
N GLY A 392 11.62 18.58 -35.14
CA GLY A 392 12.52 18.42 -36.26
C GLY A 392 12.56 16.98 -36.80
N ASN A 393 13.41 16.81 -37.80
CA ASN A 393 13.76 15.46 -38.30
C ASN A 393 15.11 15.05 -37.71
N GLY A 394 15.33 13.76 -37.56
CA GLY A 394 16.59 13.21 -37.07
C GLY A 394 17.75 13.38 -38.04
N ASP A 395 18.94 13.22 -37.49
CA ASP A 395 20.18 13.22 -38.25
C ASP A 395 20.42 11.84 -38.94
N GLU A 396 21.63 11.65 -39.54
CA GLU A 396 21.96 10.42 -40.29
C GLU A 396 21.99 9.12 -39.44
N THR A 397 21.97 9.22 -38.11
CA THR A 397 21.91 8.06 -37.19
C THR A 397 20.45 7.78 -36.75
N LYS A 398 19.76 6.97 -37.55
CA LYS A 398 18.39 6.52 -37.21
C LYS A 398 18.39 5.63 -35.97
N VAL A 399 17.46 5.87 -35.06
CA VAL A 399 17.17 4.92 -33.98
C VAL A 399 16.35 3.74 -34.52
N SER A 400 16.55 2.55 -33.96
CA SER A 400 15.85 1.35 -34.41
C SER A 400 14.47 1.19 -33.76
N GLU A 401 14.19 1.93 -32.69
CA GLU A 401 12.98 1.84 -31.88
C GLU A 401 12.61 3.22 -31.35
N THR A 402 11.32 3.52 -31.35
CA THR A 402 10.79 4.76 -30.78
C THR A 402 11.08 4.84 -29.29
N GLN A 403 11.66 5.95 -28.84
CA GLN A 403 12.10 6.09 -27.46
C GLN A 403 11.94 7.52 -26.94
N VAL A 404 11.90 7.65 -25.63
CA VAL A 404 11.95 8.91 -24.92
C VAL A 404 13.31 9.05 -24.27
N GLN A 405 14.03 10.15 -24.52
CA GLN A 405 15.35 10.41 -23.98
C GLN A 405 15.27 11.56 -22.95
N ALA A 406 16.00 11.44 -21.85
CA ALA A 406 16.14 12.47 -20.82
C ALA A 406 17.50 12.36 -20.13
N ALA A 407 17.85 13.33 -19.27
CA ALA A 407 19.12 13.32 -18.54
C ALA A 407 19.36 12.02 -17.76
N THR A 408 18.28 11.43 -17.22
CA THR A 408 18.28 10.12 -16.53
C THR A 408 17.03 9.32 -16.95
N ASP A 409 17.09 8.01 -16.83
CA ASP A 409 15.97 7.09 -17.16
C ASP A 409 14.82 7.11 -16.14
N ASP A 410 15.05 7.70 -14.96
CA ASP A 410 14.06 7.93 -13.91
C ASP A 410 13.48 9.36 -13.92
N ASP A 411 13.78 10.18 -14.94
CA ASP A 411 13.23 11.54 -15.09
C ASP A 411 11.70 11.50 -15.14
N LEU A 412 11.05 12.22 -14.22
CA LEU A 412 9.58 12.20 -14.08
C LEU A 412 8.86 12.73 -15.31
N GLY A 413 9.46 13.70 -16.00
CA GLY A 413 8.94 14.24 -17.26
C GLY A 413 9.00 13.22 -18.38
N ALA A 414 10.13 12.52 -18.50
CA ALA A 414 10.32 11.48 -19.49
C ALA A 414 9.35 10.30 -19.26
N LEU A 415 9.21 9.84 -18.02
CA LEU A 415 8.26 8.78 -17.66
C LEU A 415 6.82 9.18 -17.96
N ALA A 416 6.43 10.44 -17.70
CA ALA A 416 5.11 10.95 -18.00
C ALA A 416 4.86 11.03 -19.52
N VAL A 417 5.80 11.55 -20.29
CA VAL A 417 5.72 11.61 -21.75
C VAL A 417 5.66 10.21 -22.37
N ALA A 418 6.53 9.30 -21.91
CA ALA A 418 6.56 7.91 -22.38
C ALA A 418 5.22 7.20 -22.18
N LYS A 419 4.61 7.39 -21.01
CA LYS A 419 3.29 6.86 -20.67
C LYS A 419 2.20 7.38 -21.61
N GLU A 420 2.16 8.70 -21.86
CA GLU A 420 1.13 9.32 -22.70
C GLU A 420 1.28 8.93 -24.18
N LEU A 421 2.46 8.53 -24.60
CA LEU A 421 2.75 8.08 -25.97
C LEU A 421 2.64 6.55 -26.17
N GLY A 422 2.09 5.81 -25.19
CA GLY A 422 1.81 4.38 -25.33
C GLY A 422 2.80 3.47 -24.58
N GLY A 423 3.56 4.00 -23.62
CA GLY A 423 4.50 3.21 -22.80
C GLY A 423 5.87 3.02 -23.45
N LEU A 424 6.37 4.05 -24.11
CA LEU A 424 7.68 4.04 -24.78
C LEU A 424 8.83 3.81 -23.78
N PRO A 425 9.95 3.17 -24.21
CA PRO A 425 11.14 3.06 -23.39
C PRO A 425 11.76 4.44 -23.09
N VAL A 426 12.24 4.64 -21.87
CA VAL A 426 12.99 5.83 -21.48
C VAL A 426 14.47 5.51 -21.44
N VAL A 427 15.27 6.30 -22.14
CA VAL A 427 16.72 6.12 -22.28
C VAL A 427 17.45 7.33 -21.70
N ALA A 428 18.45 7.08 -20.84
CA ALA A 428 19.28 8.13 -20.27
C ALA A 428 20.23 8.71 -21.34
N ASP A 429 20.20 10.04 -21.47
CA ASP A 429 21.17 10.83 -22.27
C ASP A 429 21.59 12.07 -21.48
N ALA A 430 22.77 12.03 -20.89
CA ALA A 430 23.31 13.10 -20.07
C ALA A 430 23.57 14.42 -20.84
N SER A 431 23.42 14.45 -22.15
CA SER A 431 23.52 15.68 -22.97
C SER A 431 22.19 16.48 -22.93
N ILE A 432 21.09 15.88 -22.49
CA ILE A 432 19.79 16.54 -22.41
C ILE A 432 19.71 17.33 -21.09
N PRO A 433 19.34 18.62 -21.13
CA PRO A 433 19.20 19.41 -19.90
C PRO A 433 18.05 18.89 -19.00
N PRO A 434 18.20 18.98 -17.66
CA PRO A 434 17.09 18.67 -16.75
C PRO A 434 15.83 19.46 -17.08
N GLY A 435 14.67 18.81 -17.03
CA GLY A 435 13.37 19.40 -17.40
C GLY A 435 13.09 19.44 -18.91
N THR A 436 14.04 18.93 -19.74
CA THR A 436 13.82 18.70 -21.17
C THR A 436 13.74 17.21 -21.43
N VAL A 437 12.81 16.82 -22.28
CA VAL A 437 12.61 15.44 -22.73
C VAL A 437 12.57 15.42 -24.24
N ARG A 438 13.31 14.49 -24.85
CA ARG A 438 13.36 14.31 -26.29
C ARG A 438 12.67 13.01 -26.69
N VAL A 439 11.62 13.11 -27.49
CA VAL A 439 10.93 11.97 -28.11
C VAL A 439 11.54 11.73 -29.49
N VAL A 440 12.09 10.55 -29.71
CA VAL A 440 12.62 10.13 -31.01
C VAL A 440 11.69 9.08 -31.59
N LEU A 441 11.01 9.44 -32.67
CA LEU A 441 10.04 8.60 -33.35
C LEU A 441 10.71 7.76 -34.42
N ALA A 442 10.58 6.44 -34.36
CA ALA A 442 11.03 5.50 -35.36
C ALA A 442 9.83 4.86 -36.12
N ASP A 443 10.12 3.98 -37.08
CA ASP A 443 9.08 3.39 -37.93
C ASP A 443 8.09 2.49 -37.18
N ASP A 444 8.38 2.10 -35.96
CA ASP A 444 7.53 1.31 -35.05
C ASP A 444 6.47 2.15 -34.30
N TYR A 445 6.49 3.48 -34.44
CA TYR A 445 5.59 4.34 -33.68
C TYR A 445 4.13 4.19 -34.12
N ALA A 446 3.27 3.71 -33.20
CA ALA A 446 1.83 3.55 -33.40
C ALA A 446 1.00 4.30 -32.32
N GLY A 447 1.63 5.21 -31.58
CA GLY A 447 1.00 5.94 -30.46
C GLY A 447 0.16 7.16 -30.88
N PRO A 448 -0.29 7.98 -29.90
CA PRO A 448 -1.07 9.20 -30.15
C PRO A 448 -0.37 10.17 -31.11
N GLY A 449 -1.07 10.59 -32.16
CA GLY A 449 -0.52 11.45 -33.22
C GLY A 449 0.04 10.70 -34.45
N SER A 450 0.09 9.36 -34.45
CA SER A 450 0.52 8.55 -35.60
C SER A 450 -0.46 8.56 -36.77
N GLY A 451 -1.78 8.76 -36.49
CA GLY A 451 -2.79 8.93 -37.52
C GLY A 451 -2.95 10.39 -37.90
N LEU A 452 -2.40 10.81 -39.03
CA LEU A 452 -2.51 12.19 -39.53
C LEU A 452 -3.95 12.59 -39.91
N ASP A 453 -4.90 11.66 -39.90
CA ASP A 453 -6.32 11.81 -40.27
C ASP A 453 -7.30 11.78 -39.08
N GLY A 454 -6.80 11.77 -37.84
CA GLY A 454 -7.63 11.86 -36.62
C GLY A 454 -8.37 10.60 -36.23
N THR A 455 -8.09 9.44 -36.84
CA THR A 455 -8.62 8.15 -36.41
C THR A 455 -7.66 7.44 -35.46
N LEU A 456 -8.19 7.02 -34.29
CA LEU A 456 -7.43 6.25 -33.31
C LEU A 456 -7.18 4.83 -33.85
N PRO A 457 -5.94 4.34 -33.94
CA PRO A 457 -5.72 2.92 -34.22
C PRO A 457 -6.01 2.09 -32.97
N THR A 458 -6.93 1.13 -33.12
CA THR A 458 -7.07 -0.01 -32.22
C THR A 458 -6.01 -1.02 -32.66
N ALA A 459 -4.96 -1.19 -31.90
CA ALA A 459 -3.99 -2.25 -32.18
C ALA A 459 -3.65 -3.02 -30.90
N ALA A 460 -4.11 -4.26 -30.87
CA ALA A 460 -3.44 -5.33 -30.17
C ALA A 460 -2.34 -5.85 -31.11
N ALA A 461 -1.12 -5.90 -30.66
CA ALA A 461 -0.07 -6.70 -31.30
C ALA A 461 0.76 -7.37 -30.20
N GLU A 462 0.74 -8.71 -30.27
CA GLU A 462 1.56 -9.63 -29.49
C GLU A 462 3.04 -9.34 -29.72
N VAL A 463 3.82 -9.26 -28.64
CA VAL A 463 5.29 -9.27 -28.70
C VAL A 463 5.78 -10.57 -28.07
N GLU A 464 6.37 -11.42 -28.90
CA GLU A 464 7.09 -12.61 -28.47
C GLU A 464 8.32 -12.25 -27.62
N GLN A 465 8.46 -13.00 -26.53
CA GLN A 465 9.62 -12.96 -25.64
C GLN A 465 10.87 -13.51 -26.33
N GLN A 466 11.95 -12.73 -26.32
CA GLN A 466 13.30 -13.26 -26.42
C GLN A 466 14.11 -12.92 -25.17
N SER A 467 14.54 -13.98 -24.51
CA SER A 467 15.42 -13.99 -23.37
C SER A 467 16.83 -13.51 -23.75
N ALA A 468 17.38 -12.56 -23.01
CA ALA A 468 18.81 -12.29 -22.98
C ALA A 468 19.32 -12.20 -21.54
N ASP A 469 20.37 -12.96 -21.31
CA ASP A 469 21.11 -13.28 -20.11
C ASP A 469 21.83 -12.03 -19.49
N GLY A 470 21.76 -11.94 -18.14
CA GLY A 470 22.88 -11.49 -17.30
C GLY A 470 22.94 -10.02 -16.88
N THR A 471 22.53 -9.81 -15.72
CA THR A 471 22.88 -9.00 -14.55
C THR A 471 21.63 -8.36 -13.94
N ASP A 472 21.14 -9.07 -12.94
CA ASP A 472 19.91 -8.76 -12.22
C ASP A 472 20.13 -7.58 -11.26
N THR A 473 19.65 -6.40 -11.67
CA THR A 473 19.31 -5.32 -10.72
C THR A 473 17.82 -5.07 -10.91
N THR A 474 17.02 -5.77 -10.10
CA THR A 474 15.57 -5.56 -10.06
C THR A 474 15.28 -4.09 -9.78
N PRO A 475 14.52 -3.38 -10.62
CA PRO A 475 14.18 -1.99 -10.36
C PRO A 475 13.37 -1.88 -9.07
N PRO A 476 13.62 -0.86 -8.23
CA PRO A 476 12.89 -0.66 -6.98
C PRO A 476 11.39 -0.58 -7.24
N SER A 477 10.61 -1.18 -6.35
CA SER A 477 9.13 -1.13 -6.44
C SER A 477 8.66 0.32 -6.44
N PRO A 478 7.69 0.69 -7.29
CA PRO A 478 7.22 2.06 -7.39
C PRO A 478 6.60 2.52 -6.06
N VAL A 479 6.91 3.75 -5.62
CA VAL A 479 6.26 4.38 -4.48
C VAL A 479 4.82 4.72 -4.85
N ILE A 480 3.85 4.27 -4.05
CA ILE A 480 2.43 4.54 -4.22
C ILE A 480 2.01 5.58 -3.17
N THR A 481 1.22 6.59 -3.55
CA THR A 481 0.75 7.62 -2.62
C THR A 481 -0.79 7.60 -2.52
N ALA A 482 -1.32 7.71 -1.29
CA ALA A 482 -2.75 7.85 -1.05
C ALA A 482 -3.15 9.30 -1.34
N GLY A 483 -3.53 9.63 -2.53
CA GLY A 483 -3.96 11.00 -2.89
C GLY A 483 -3.41 11.51 -4.20
N SER A 484 -2.77 10.65 -4.99
CA SER A 484 -2.64 10.92 -6.41
C SER A 484 -4.02 10.81 -7.04
N ASP A 485 -4.46 11.87 -7.74
CA ASP A 485 -5.70 11.88 -8.52
C ASP A 485 -5.68 10.86 -9.68
N ASP A 486 -4.62 10.06 -9.78
CA ASP A 486 -4.41 9.03 -10.79
C ASP A 486 -3.82 7.76 -10.12
N PRO A 487 -4.63 6.91 -9.48
CA PRO A 487 -4.15 5.63 -8.98
C PRO A 487 -3.69 4.79 -10.17
N LYS A 488 -2.43 4.32 -10.09
CA LYS A 488 -1.81 3.54 -11.16
C LYS A 488 -2.54 2.23 -11.37
N CYS A 489 -2.80 1.86 -12.65
CA CYS A 489 -3.22 0.50 -12.98
C CYS A 489 -2.06 -0.47 -12.69
N VAL A 490 -2.37 -1.59 -12.05
CA VAL A 490 -1.43 -2.65 -11.66
C VAL A 490 -1.71 -3.94 -12.42
N ASN A 491 -0.73 -4.83 -12.43
CA ASN A 491 -0.89 -6.18 -13.00
C ASN A 491 -1.72 -7.06 -12.08
#